data_5dbd8ec702bb05a48283dfeaee049ebc
#
_entry.id   5dbd8ec702bb05a48283dfeaee049ebc
#
_cell.length_a   1.000
_cell.length_b   1.000
_cell.length_c   1.000
_cell.angle_alpha   90.00
_cell.angle_beta   90.00
_cell.angle_gamma   90.00
#
_symmetry.space_group_name_H-M   'P 1'
#
loop_
_entity.id
_entity.type
_entity.pdbx_description
1 polymer ?
#
loop_
_entity_poly.entity_id
_entity_poly.type
_entity_poly.pdbx_seq_one_letter_code
_entity_poly.pdbx_strand_id
1 'polypeptide(L)'
;RLRSVRRFYPNARVEDWRLVEAGIRVQAIKESDRGAVYFGTEVFSSSDRSLAALLGASPGASVSVSVALEVIRTCLPHLLEGVEARDRMGQMIPSHDVDLKQPGSEAVFERIRRGADERLGLMPVAPVH
;
A
#
# COMPACT_ATOMS: atom_id res chain seq x y z
N ARG A 1 -13.64 -24.64 -9.04
CA ARG A 1 -13.19 -23.97 -7.79
C ARG A 1 -12.77 -24.96 -6.73
N LEU A 2 -13.56 -25.98 -6.39
CA LEU A 2 -13.17 -27.01 -5.40
C LEU A 2 -11.90 -27.77 -5.82
N ARG A 3 -11.67 -27.98 -7.13
CA ARG A 3 -10.45 -28.60 -7.65
C ARG A 3 -9.18 -27.81 -7.26
N SER A 4 -9.25 -26.49 -7.18
CA SER A 4 -8.13 -25.67 -6.73
C SER A 4 -7.92 -25.76 -5.21
N VAL A 5 -9.01 -25.87 -4.43
CA VAL A 5 -8.93 -26.09 -2.98
C VAL A 5 -8.26 -27.42 -2.66
N ARG A 6 -8.58 -28.49 -3.40
CA ARG A 6 -8.02 -29.83 -3.21
C ARG A 6 -6.51 -29.94 -3.45
N ARG A 7 -5.90 -28.95 -4.11
CA ARG A 7 -4.43 -28.86 -4.22
C ARG A 7 -3.74 -28.59 -2.88
N PHE A 8 -4.44 -27.94 -1.96
CA PHE A 8 -3.95 -27.56 -0.64
C PHE A 8 -4.61 -28.37 0.48
N TYR A 9 -5.85 -28.78 0.27
CA TYR A 9 -6.62 -29.60 1.19
C TYR A 9 -7.27 -30.79 0.44
N PRO A 10 -6.53 -31.89 0.27
CA PRO A 10 -6.95 -33.04 -0.57
C PRO A 10 -8.32 -33.62 -0.20
N ASN A 11 -8.65 -33.63 1.09
CA ASN A 11 -9.86 -34.22 1.63
C ASN A 11 -11.08 -33.27 1.57
N ALA A 12 -10.99 -32.13 0.87
CA ALA A 12 -12.11 -31.22 0.71
C ALA A 12 -13.29 -31.91 0.01
N ARG A 13 -14.44 -31.97 0.67
CA ARG A 13 -15.69 -32.54 0.17
C ARG A 13 -16.59 -31.41 -0.28
N VAL A 14 -17.36 -31.61 -1.35
CA VAL A 14 -18.20 -30.56 -1.95
C VAL A 14 -19.29 -30.08 -0.99
N GLU A 15 -19.82 -30.99 -0.20
CA GLU A 15 -20.88 -30.75 0.78
C GLU A 15 -20.46 -29.85 1.94
N ASP A 16 -19.15 -29.78 2.23
CA ASP A 16 -18.61 -28.97 3.33
C ASP A 16 -18.33 -27.51 2.89
N TRP A 17 -18.49 -27.20 1.59
CA TRP A 17 -18.11 -25.92 1.03
C TRP A 17 -19.28 -25.23 0.35
N ARG A 18 -19.45 -23.96 0.67
CA ARG A 18 -20.43 -23.08 0.02
C ARG A 18 -19.71 -21.91 -0.68
N LEU A 19 -20.11 -21.62 -1.90
CA LEU A 19 -19.67 -20.40 -2.55
C LEU A 19 -20.39 -19.20 -1.93
N VAL A 20 -19.60 -18.26 -1.43
CA VAL A 20 -20.08 -16.97 -0.92
C VAL A 20 -19.55 -15.88 -1.84
N GLU A 21 -20.41 -14.98 -2.27
CA GLU A 21 -20.01 -13.81 -3.01
C GLU A 21 -19.41 -12.78 -2.03
N ALA A 22 -18.14 -12.44 -2.24
CA ALA A 22 -17.41 -11.56 -1.34
C ALA A 22 -17.39 -10.09 -1.78
N GLY A 23 -17.89 -9.82 -2.99
CA GLY A 23 -17.96 -8.48 -3.58
C GLY A 23 -17.28 -8.38 -4.96
N ILE A 24 -17.30 -7.18 -5.51
CA ILE A 24 -16.74 -6.85 -6.81
C ILE A 24 -15.48 -6.00 -6.60
N ARG A 25 -14.42 -6.36 -7.27
CA ARG A 25 -13.15 -5.61 -7.27
C ARG A 25 -12.91 -5.00 -8.65
N VAL A 26 -12.61 -3.73 -8.68
CA VAL A 26 -12.14 -3.03 -9.89
C VAL A 26 -10.62 -3.09 -9.94
N GLN A 27 -10.07 -3.42 -11.12
CA GLN A 27 -8.65 -3.33 -11.41
C GLN A 27 -8.43 -2.48 -12.63
N ALA A 28 -7.46 -1.57 -12.58
CA ALA A 28 -7.00 -0.85 -13.76
C ALA A 28 -6.17 -1.79 -14.63
N ILE A 29 -6.42 -1.77 -15.93
CA ILE A 29 -5.64 -2.49 -16.94
C ILE A 29 -5.03 -1.44 -17.84
N LYS A 30 -3.73 -1.48 -18.00
CA LYS A 30 -3.00 -0.60 -18.91
C LYS A 30 -2.42 -1.42 -20.05
N GLU A 31 -2.61 -0.95 -21.24
CA GLU A 31 -2.01 -1.53 -22.42
C GLU A 31 -0.56 -1.05 -22.54
N SER A 32 0.35 -1.96 -22.81
CA SER A 32 1.74 -1.66 -23.08
C SER A 32 2.19 -2.35 -24.37
N ASP A 33 3.30 -1.94 -24.94
CA ASP A 33 3.88 -2.55 -26.14
C ASP A 33 4.19 -4.06 -26.01
N ARG A 34 4.18 -4.57 -24.77
CA ARG A 34 4.41 -6.00 -24.45
C ARG A 34 3.12 -6.75 -24.07
N GLY A 35 1.94 -6.12 -24.24
CA GLY A 35 0.63 -6.68 -23.88
C GLY A 35 -0.02 -5.99 -22.69
N ALA A 36 -1.12 -6.54 -22.19
CA ALA A 36 -1.87 -5.96 -21.08
C ALA A 36 -1.14 -6.13 -19.75
N VAL A 37 -0.94 -5.04 -19.03
CA VAL A 37 -0.34 -5.02 -17.70
C VAL A 37 -1.41 -4.66 -16.68
N TYR A 38 -1.55 -5.47 -15.63
CA TYR A 38 -2.50 -5.25 -14.55
C TYR A 38 -1.85 -4.37 -13.48
N PHE A 39 -2.52 -3.26 -13.16
CA PHE A 39 -2.14 -2.38 -12.05
C PHE A 39 -3.09 -2.56 -10.88
N GLY A 40 -2.53 -2.63 -9.68
CA GLY A 40 -3.32 -2.73 -8.45
C GLY A 40 -4.01 -1.41 -8.11
N THR A 41 -3.24 -0.33 -8.18
CA THR A 41 -3.68 1.02 -7.79
C THR A 41 -2.96 2.04 -8.67
N GLU A 42 -3.71 3.00 -9.22
CA GLU A 42 -3.15 4.08 -10.03
C GLU A 42 -3.85 5.40 -9.70
N VAL A 43 -3.07 6.46 -9.55
CA VAL A 43 -3.56 7.84 -9.37
C VAL A 43 -3.48 8.56 -10.69
N PHE A 44 -4.60 9.08 -11.14
CA PHE A 44 -4.70 9.94 -12.32
C PHE A 44 -4.95 11.38 -11.88
N SER A 45 -4.33 12.32 -12.54
CA SER A 45 -4.60 13.74 -12.33
C SER A 45 -4.96 14.42 -13.65
N SER A 46 -5.81 15.42 -13.57
CA SER A 46 -6.08 16.33 -14.70
C SER A 46 -4.82 17.13 -15.08
N SER A 47 -4.75 17.60 -16.32
CA SER A 47 -3.61 18.39 -16.81
C SER A 47 -3.40 19.68 -16.04
N ASP A 48 -4.48 20.28 -15.54
CA ASP A 48 -4.46 21.50 -14.71
C ASP A 48 -4.28 21.20 -13.20
N ARG A 49 -4.16 19.89 -12.83
CA ARG A 49 -3.96 19.41 -11.45
C ARG A 49 -5.09 19.76 -10.48
N SER A 50 -6.26 20.12 -10.98
CA SER A 50 -7.44 20.45 -10.17
C SER A 50 -8.22 19.22 -9.71
N LEU A 51 -7.99 18.06 -10.33
CA LEU A 51 -8.66 16.81 -10.04
C LEU A 51 -7.64 15.67 -9.92
N ALA A 52 -7.82 14.82 -8.91
CA ALA A 52 -7.17 13.53 -8.83
C ALA A 52 -8.20 12.43 -8.68
N ALA A 53 -7.99 11.31 -9.36
CA ALA A 53 -8.83 10.12 -9.28
C ALA A 53 -7.97 8.90 -8.97
N LEU A 54 -8.42 8.10 -8.00
CA LEU A 54 -7.78 6.85 -7.61
C LEU A 54 -8.54 5.68 -8.24
N LEU A 55 -7.87 4.86 -9.03
CA LEU A 55 -8.41 3.66 -9.64
C LEU A 55 -7.75 2.41 -9.08
N GLY A 56 -8.54 1.35 -8.93
CA GLY A 56 -8.05 0.03 -8.53
C GLY A 56 -7.54 -0.03 -7.08
N ALA A 57 -8.04 0.81 -6.17
CA ALA A 57 -7.60 0.90 -4.78
C ALA A 57 -8.01 -0.29 -3.91
N SER A 58 -7.57 -1.49 -4.25
CA SER A 58 -7.78 -2.67 -3.41
C SER A 58 -6.50 -3.51 -3.34
N PRO A 59 -5.86 -3.63 -2.16
CA PRO A 59 -6.23 -3.13 -0.82
C PRO A 59 -5.86 -1.65 -0.62
N GLY A 60 -6.85 -0.77 -0.39
CA GLY A 60 -6.64 0.68 -0.27
C GLY A 60 -5.93 1.12 1.01
N ALA A 61 -6.24 0.47 2.13
CA ALA A 61 -5.72 0.87 3.44
C ALA A 61 -4.18 0.81 3.53
N SER A 62 -3.56 -0.23 2.97
CA SER A 62 -2.10 -0.42 3.01
C SER A 62 -1.31 0.58 2.17
N VAL A 63 -1.95 1.23 1.19
CA VAL A 63 -1.32 2.20 0.28
C VAL A 63 -1.83 3.62 0.49
N SER A 64 -2.76 3.83 1.42
CA SER A 64 -3.46 5.12 1.60
C SER A 64 -2.51 6.29 1.83
N VAL A 65 -1.48 6.12 2.66
CA VAL A 65 -0.49 7.17 2.95
C VAL A 65 0.31 7.50 1.70
N SER A 66 0.76 6.49 0.96
CA SER A 66 1.52 6.69 -0.30
C SER A 66 0.69 7.43 -1.35
N VAL A 67 -0.58 7.03 -1.50
CA VAL A 67 -1.53 7.69 -2.41
C VAL A 67 -1.79 9.14 -2.00
N ALA A 68 -2.02 9.40 -0.71
CA ALA A 68 -2.23 10.75 -0.20
C ALA A 68 -1.00 11.65 -0.50
N LEU A 69 0.21 11.15 -0.27
CA LEU A 69 1.43 11.89 -0.60
C LEU A 69 1.56 12.16 -2.10
N GLU A 70 1.20 11.20 -2.95
CA GLU A 70 1.22 11.37 -4.40
C GLU A 70 0.23 12.47 -4.85
N VAL A 71 -0.99 12.44 -4.32
CA VAL A 71 -2.00 13.49 -4.60
C VAL A 71 -1.53 14.86 -4.13
N ILE A 72 -0.95 14.98 -2.93
CA ILE A 72 -0.43 16.25 -2.43
C ILE A 72 0.70 16.75 -3.33
N ARG A 73 1.66 15.91 -3.69
CA ARG A 73 2.77 16.29 -4.57
C ARG A 73 2.29 16.76 -5.95
N THR A 74 1.25 16.11 -6.47
CA THR A 74 0.75 16.39 -7.81
C THR A 74 -0.19 17.57 -7.85
N CYS A 75 -1.20 17.61 -6.97
CA CYS A 75 -2.28 18.59 -7.02
C CYS A 75 -2.08 19.78 -6.08
N LEU A 76 -1.32 19.61 -5.01
CA LEU A 76 -1.16 20.61 -3.94
C LEU A 76 0.33 20.84 -3.59
N PRO A 77 1.23 21.02 -4.59
CA PRO A 77 2.67 21.10 -4.31
C PRO A 77 3.03 22.25 -3.36
N HIS A 78 2.27 23.34 -3.37
CA HIS A 78 2.47 24.48 -2.47
C HIS A 78 2.38 24.11 -0.98
N LEU A 79 1.69 23.02 -0.62
CA LEU A 79 1.62 22.53 0.76
C LEU A 79 2.92 21.86 1.23
N LEU A 80 3.84 21.55 0.32
CA LEU A 80 5.14 20.96 0.60
C LEU A 80 6.30 21.95 0.48
N GLU A 81 6.00 23.19 0.13
CA GLU A 81 7.01 24.24 -0.06
C GLU A 81 7.38 24.90 1.28
N GLY A 82 8.65 25.29 1.38
CA GLY A 82 9.17 25.96 2.57
C GLY A 82 9.68 25.00 3.68
N VAL A 83 10.39 25.59 4.61
CA VAL A 83 11.03 24.84 5.73
C VAL A 83 9.98 24.27 6.67
N GLU A 84 9.01 25.10 7.05
CA GLU A 84 7.95 24.72 8.00
C GLU A 84 7.12 23.53 7.47
N ALA A 85 6.78 23.52 6.17
CA ALA A 85 6.03 22.45 5.56
C ALA A 85 6.83 21.13 5.56
N ARG A 86 8.12 21.19 5.26
CA ARG A 86 9.03 20.03 5.30
C ARG A 86 9.21 19.50 6.71
N ASP A 87 9.39 20.37 7.69
CA ASP A 87 9.52 19.98 9.09
C ASP A 87 8.27 19.30 9.59
N ARG A 88 7.10 19.85 9.29
CA ARG A 88 5.80 19.24 9.62
C ARG A 88 5.63 17.86 8.97
N MET A 89 5.97 17.74 7.71
CA MET A 89 5.91 16.46 6.99
C MET A 89 6.86 15.44 7.61
N GLY A 90 8.10 15.83 7.93
CA GLY A 90 9.08 14.97 8.61
C GLY A 90 8.67 14.53 10.01
N GLN A 91 7.91 15.36 10.74
CA GLN A 91 7.33 14.98 12.04
C GLN A 91 6.20 13.95 11.88
N MET A 92 5.34 14.12 10.87
CA MET A 92 4.22 13.21 10.61
C MET A 92 4.69 11.88 10.00
N ILE A 93 5.59 11.95 9.02
CA ILE A 93 6.07 10.80 8.24
C ILE A 93 7.59 10.91 8.11
N PRO A 94 8.36 10.43 9.08
CA PRO A 94 9.83 10.58 9.11
C PRO A 94 10.58 9.99 7.90
N SER A 95 9.91 9.16 7.10
CA SER A 95 10.46 8.51 5.89
C SER A 95 9.83 8.99 4.59
N HIS A 96 9.08 10.09 4.60
CA HIS A 96 8.31 10.53 3.43
C HIS A 96 9.13 10.84 2.17
N ASP A 97 10.41 11.17 2.33
CA ASP A 97 11.38 11.48 1.28
C ASP A 97 12.52 10.46 1.17
N VAL A 98 12.43 9.34 1.93
CA VAL A 98 13.43 8.28 1.92
C VAL A 98 12.96 7.13 1.03
N ASP A 99 13.72 6.80 0.00
CA ASP A 99 13.52 5.55 -0.74
C ASP A 99 14.15 4.38 0.04
N LEU A 100 13.30 3.63 0.72
CA LEU A 100 13.72 2.49 1.56
C LEU A 100 14.35 1.33 0.77
N LYS A 101 14.33 1.38 -0.57
CA LYS A 101 14.99 0.38 -1.43
C LYS A 101 16.45 0.74 -1.74
N GLN A 102 16.86 1.97 -1.44
CA GLN A 102 18.23 2.42 -1.68
C GLN A 102 19.19 1.89 -0.61
N PRO A 103 20.41 1.52 -0.99
CA PRO A 103 21.47 1.19 -0.04
C PRO A 103 21.69 2.34 0.96
N GLY A 104 21.83 2.01 2.24
CA GLY A 104 22.01 2.99 3.32
C GLY A 104 20.70 3.41 4.01
N SER A 105 19.54 2.93 3.54
CA SER A 105 18.25 3.19 4.19
C SER A 105 17.91 2.21 5.32
N GLU A 106 18.75 1.22 5.57
CA GLU A 106 18.49 0.14 6.54
C GLU A 106 18.23 0.66 7.95
N ALA A 107 18.99 1.67 8.40
CA ALA A 107 18.80 2.26 9.72
C ALA A 107 17.44 2.97 9.86
N VAL A 108 16.96 3.60 8.78
CA VAL A 108 15.63 4.24 8.74
C VAL A 108 14.54 3.17 8.76
N PHE A 109 14.70 2.12 7.97
CA PHE A 109 13.77 1.00 7.93
C PHE A 109 13.65 0.32 9.32
N GLU A 110 14.77 0.00 9.97
CA GLU A 110 14.77 -0.63 11.29
C GLU A 110 14.14 0.25 12.37
N ARG A 111 14.35 1.56 12.31
CA ARG A 111 13.71 2.51 13.23
C ARG A 111 12.19 2.52 13.05
N ILE A 112 11.71 2.54 11.80
CA ILE A 112 10.28 2.53 11.48
C ILE A 112 9.66 1.21 11.94
N ARG A 113 10.30 0.08 11.63
CA ARG A 113 9.85 -1.25 12.01
C ARG A 113 9.72 -1.37 13.52
N ARG A 114 10.75 -0.98 14.25
CA ARG A 114 10.75 -1.01 15.73
C ARG A 114 9.62 -0.16 16.31
N GLY A 115 9.45 1.07 15.81
CA GLY A 115 8.36 1.93 16.26
C GLY A 115 6.96 1.37 15.94
N ALA A 116 6.80 0.64 14.85
CA ALA A 116 5.57 -0.07 14.51
C ALA A 116 5.34 -1.26 15.46
N ASP A 117 6.36 -2.08 15.67
CA ASP A 117 6.31 -3.23 16.56
C ASP A 117 5.93 -2.83 18.00
N GLU A 118 6.51 -1.76 18.51
CA GLU A 118 6.20 -1.20 19.84
C GLU A 118 4.72 -0.73 19.92
N ARG A 119 4.25 0.04 18.93
CA ARG A 119 2.89 0.59 18.94
C ARG A 119 1.81 -0.46 18.71
N LEU A 120 2.12 -1.50 17.98
CA LEU A 120 1.20 -2.60 17.68
C LEU A 120 1.31 -3.75 18.69
N GLY A 121 2.23 -3.68 19.66
CA GLY A 121 2.45 -4.75 20.62
C GLY A 121 3.02 -6.03 20.00
N LEU A 122 3.76 -5.90 18.88
CA LEU A 122 4.36 -7.03 18.15
C LEU A 122 5.78 -7.37 18.64
N MET A 123 6.24 -6.75 19.72
CA MET A 123 7.55 -7.06 20.30
C MET A 123 7.58 -8.53 20.73
N PRO A 124 8.66 -9.28 20.43
CA PRO A 124 8.80 -10.65 20.88
C PRO A 124 8.66 -10.70 22.42
N VAL A 125 7.74 -11.51 22.90
CA VAL A 125 7.68 -11.83 24.32
C VAL A 125 8.99 -12.54 24.65
N ALA A 126 9.76 -12.00 25.60
CA ALA A 126 10.99 -12.65 26.05
C ALA A 126 10.65 -14.09 26.48
N PRO A 127 11.43 -15.10 26.08
CA PRO A 127 11.18 -16.46 26.50
C PRO A 127 11.17 -16.51 28.02
N VAL A 128 10.07 -16.99 28.58
CA VAL A 128 9.98 -17.27 30.02
C VAL A 128 10.89 -18.46 30.30
N HIS A 129 12.03 -18.19 30.95
CA HIS A 129 12.95 -19.23 31.41
C HIS A 129 12.43 -19.91 32.67
#